data_82bc6e119777b155456b7230490f3638
#
_entry.id   82bc6e119777b155456b7230490f3638
#
_cell.length_a   1.000
_cell.length_b   1.000
_cell.length_c   1.000
_cell.angle_alpha   90.00
_cell.angle_beta   90.00
_cell.angle_gamma   90.00
#
_symmetry.space_group_name_H-M   'P 1'
#
loop_
_entity.id
_entity.type
_entity.pdbx_description
1 polymer ?
#
loop_
_entity_poly.entity_id
_entity_poly.type
_entity_poly.pdbx_seq_one_letter_code
_entity_poly.pdbx_strand_id
1 'polypeptide(L)'
;MKNVFLALESGSMEQQRKKKSVAYAIIITAVALMISLSVFLISGLVSLFGGKSEKPNKDNNSLFETTTTVFEGSQKDNGSLLLLDDNHPYRGTSEIILIRDAKDRPKTDGGPYVYTIGGTPYLGATTETISAFNQMMADFYAHPSSGKDDNIYIDKACNITSASQSELFASGLCLALTYYENYNVDSSIRPSIYGVEKYKWIYDNAHKYGFIQLYPATTEDGSTADANIFRYVGIPHATYIKQNKISFEEYLTALSATTPSNPISINTVDGNKYIYYIPADGEHVIPKNNTYSISGDNKGGYIITVNADVSI
;
A
#
# COMPACT_ATOMS: atom_id res chain seq x y z
N MET A 1 -11.80 -48.29 -21.02
CA MET A 1 -10.50 -47.60 -21.31
C MET A 1 -10.49 -46.12 -20.93
N LYS A 2 -11.57 -45.33 -21.12
CA LYS A 2 -11.61 -43.88 -20.78
C LYS A 2 -11.41 -43.56 -19.28
N ASN A 3 -11.94 -44.40 -18.37
CA ASN A 3 -11.84 -44.16 -16.92
C ASN A 3 -10.44 -44.43 -16.32
N VAL A 4 -9.62 -45.24 -16.99
CA VAL A 4 -8.26 -45.55 -16.55
C VAL A 4 -7.32 -44.42 -16.95
N PHE A 5 -7.57 -43.74 -18.08
CA PHE A 5 -6.78 -42.60 -18.54
C PHE A 5 -6.98 -41.37 -17.62
N LEU A 6 -8.22 -41.07 -17.22
CA LEU A 6 -8.55 -39.99 -16.29
C LEU A 6 -7.93 -40.17 -14.89
N ALA A 7 -7.85 -41.43 -14.41
CA ALA A 7 -7.20 -41.72 -13.12
C ALA A 7 -5.68 -41.57 -13.16
N LEU A 8 -5.04 -41.84 -14.31
CA LEU A 8 -3.59 -41.64 -14.49
C LEU A 8 -3.22 -40.18 -14.63
N GLU A 9 -4.05 -39.36 -15.30
CA GLU A 9 -3.82 -37.90 -15.38
C GLU A 9 -4.00 -37.22 -14.03
N SER A 10 -5.04 -37.59 -13.26
CA SER A 10 -5.26 -36.99 -11.93
C SER A 10 -4.14 -37.35 -10.95
N GLY A 11 -3.61 -38.56 -10.99
CA GLY A 11 -2.45 -38.98 -10.17
C GLY A 11 -1.17 -38.24 -10.54
N SER A 12 -0.97 -37.96 -11.83
CA SER A 12 0.18 -37.20 -12.32
C SER A 12 0.13 -35.71 -11.87
N MET A 13 -1.04 -35.10 -11.94
CA MET A 13 -1.23 -33.70 -11.48
C MET A 13 -1.08 -33.54 -9.97
N GLU A 14 -1.57 -34.49 -9.19
CA GLU A 14 -1.42 -34.46 -7.74
C GLU A 14 0.05 -34.67 -7.32
N GLN A 15 0.77 -35.53 -8.01
CA GLN A 15 2.22 -35.70 -7.80
C GLN A 15 3.02 -34.47 -8.18
N GLN A 16 2.65 -33.76 -9.24
CA GLN A 16 3.27 -32.48 -9.61
C GLN A 16 2.97 -31.38 -8.58
N ARG A 17 1.74 -31.28 -8.07
CA ARG A 17 1.39 -30.36 -7.00
C ARG A 17 2.19 -30.60 -5.72
N LYS A 18 2.32 -31.86 -5.29
CA LYS A 18 3.14 -32.23 -4.12
C LYS A 18 4.63 -31.88 -4.32
N LYS A 19 5.19 -32.12 -5.51
CA LYS A 19 6.58 -31.72 -5.81
C LYS A 19 6.78 -30.20 -5.79
N LYS A 20 5.83 -29.42 -6.33
CA LYS A 20 5.89 -27.95 -6.28
C LYS A 20 5.79 -27.43 -4.84
N SER A 21 4.85 -27.95 -4.02
CA SER A 21 4.70 -27.50 -2.63
C SER A 21 5.95 -27.80 -1.77
N VAL A 22 6.60 -28.94 -1.99
CA VAL A 22 7.87 -29.29 -1.33
C VAL A 22 8.98 -28.35 -1.79
N ALA A 23 9.04 -28.03 -3.08
CA ALA A 23 10.06 -27.10 -3.60
C ALA A 23 9.87 -25.68 -3.02
N TYR A 24 8.63 -25.19 -2.92
CA TYR A 24 8.35 -23.91 -2.28
C TYR A 24 8.72 -23.91 -0.77
N ALA A 25 8.40 -24.97 -0.05
CA ALA A 25 8.78 -25.11 1.36
C ALA A 25 10.31 -25.08 1.55
N ILE A 26 11.07 -25.72 0.64
CA ILE A 26 12.54 -25.71 0.68
C ILE A 26 13.09 -24.30 0.38
N ILE A 27 12.50 -23.58 -0.57
CA ILE A 27 12.91 -22.21 -0.91
C ILE A 27 12.65 -21.28 0.28
N ILE A 28 11.46 -21.35 0.91
CA ILE A 28 11.12 -20.52 2.07
C ILE A 28 12.07 -20.81 3.24
N THR A 29 12.39 -22.08 3.52
CA THR A 29 13.34 -22.43 4.59
C THR A 29 14.77 -21.99 4.25
N ALA A 30 15.20 -22.05 2.99
CA ALA A 30 16.51 -21.57 2.56
C ALA A 30 16.64 -20.05 2.68
N VAL A 31 15.58 -19.30 2.32
CA VAL A 31 15.54 -17.83 2.47
C VAL A 31 15.55 -17.45 3.96
N ALA A 32 14.76 -18.12 4.81
CA ALA A 32 14.76 -17.89 6.25
C ALA A 32 16.13 -18.18 6.89
N LEU A 33 16.83 -19.24 6.46
CA LEU A 33 18.18 -19.57 6.90
C LEU A 33 19.22 -18.53 6.43
N MET A 34 19.11 -18.00 5.23
CA MET A 34 20.00 -16.94 4.76
C MET A 34 19.80 -15.63 5.51
N ILE A 35 18.55 -15.27 5.84
CA ILE A 35 18.26 -14.09 6.67
C ILE A 35 18.80 -14.27 8.08
N SER A 36 18.63 -15.43 8.71
CA SER A 36 19.16 -15.70 10.05
C SER A 36 20.70 -15.72 10.06
N LEU A 37 21.35 -16.23 9.00
CA LEU A 37 22.81 -16.26 8.89
C LEU A 37 23.38 -14.85 8.70
N SER A 38 22.71 -13.97 7.95
CA SER A 38 23.13 -12.58 7.77
C SER A 38 23.02 -11.77 9.08
N VAL A 39 21.97 -11.99 9.87
CA VAL A 39 21.82 -11.37 11.20
C VAL A 39 22.91 -11.88 12.16
N PHE A 40 23.26 -13.18 12.10
CA PHE A 40 24.32 -13.76 12.93
C PHE A 40 25.74 -13.26 12.55
N LEU A 41 25.99 -13.04 11.26
CA LEU A 41 27.27 -12.50 10.78
C LEU A 41 27.45 -11.03 11.17
N ILE A 42 26.38 -10.24 11.12
CA ILE A 42 26.41 -8.82 11.56
C ILE A 42 26.62 -8.73 13.08
N SER A 43 25.93 -9.55 13.87
CA SER A 43 26.13 -9.58 15.33
C SER A 43 27.50 -10.14 15.74
N GLY A 44 28.05 -11.08 14.99
CA GLY A 44 29.38 -11.64 15.20
C GLY A 44 30.52 -10.66 14.89
N LEU A 45 30.37 -9.81 13.88
CA LEU A 45 31.37 -8.78 13.58
C LEU A 45 31.41 -7.67 14.65
N VAL A 46 30.26 -7.32 15.25
CA VAL A 46 30.21 -6.32 16.32
C VAL A 46 30.90 -6.81 17.60
N SER A 47 30.87 -8.11 17.87
CA SER A 47 31.53 -8.68 19.07
C SER A 47 33.06 -8.83 18.94
N LEU A 48 33.64 -8.83 17.76
CA LEU A 48 35.08 -8.95 17.54
C LEU A 48 35.85 -7.63 17.65
N PHE A 49 35.15 -6.47 17.65
CA PHE A 49 35.75 -5.15 17.84
C PHE A 49 35.41 -4.47 19.17
N GLY A 50 34.83 -5.20 20.12
CA GLY A 50 34.42 -4.67 21.45
C GLY A 50 35.54 -4.61 22.45
N GLY A 51 36.23 -3.50 22.56
CA GLY A 51 37.03 -3.14 23.71
C GLY A 51 36.16 -2.57 24.83
N LYS A 52 36.37 -3.09 26.04
CA LYS A 52 35.99 -2.60 27.38
C LYS A 52 34.59 -2.01 27.62
N SER A 53 33.86 -2.72 28.47
CA SER A 53 32.63 -2.30 29.15
C SER A 53 32.84 -0.96 29.88
N GLU A 54 32.34 0.13 29.28
CA GLU A 54 31.95 1.34 29.98
C GLU A 54 30.43 1.34 30.14
N LYS A 55 29.94 1.83 31.31
CA LYS A 55 28.50 1.99 31.62
C LYS A 55 27.78 2.73 30.48
N PRO A 56 26.50 2.46 30.21
CA PRO A 56 25.78 3.09 29.12
C PRO A 56 25.76 4.59 29.35
N ASN A 57 26.62 5.28 28.64
CA ASN A 57 26.50 6.70 28.38
C ASN A 57 25.24 6.89 27.53
N LYS A 58 24.45 7.89 27.84
CA LYS A 58 23.29 8.30 27.00
C LYS A 58 23.80 8.57 25.60
N ASP A 59 23.77 7.55 24.73
CA ASP A 59 24.06 7.75 23.31
C ASP A 59 22.94 8.55 22.70
N ASN A 60 23.21 9.85 22.55
CA ASN A 60 22.41 10.82 21.76
C ASN A 60 22.50 10.51 20.26
N ASN A 61 22.24 9.27 19.85
CA ASN A 61 22.14 8.92 18.43
C ASN A 61 20.69 8.70 18.02
N SER A 62 19.74 9.33 18.70
CA SER A 62 18.36 9.42 18.29
C SER A 62 18.24 10.39 17.13
N LEU A 63 17.69 9.97 16.01
CA LEU A 63 17.47 10.79 14.82
C LEU A 63 16.53 11.98 15.10
N PHE A 64 15.77 11.91 16.20
CA PHE A 64 14.86 12.94 16.71
C PHE A 64 14.64 12.74 18.23
N GLU A 65 14.29 13.82 18.92
CA GLU A 65 13.89 13.73 20.34
C GLU A 65 12.52 13.05 20.46
N THR A 66 12.36 12.23 21.50
CA THR A 66 11.13 11.48 21.77
C THR A 66 10.50 11.83 23.11
N THR A 67 9.20 11.60 23.21
CA THR A 67 8.41 11.63 24.45
C THR A 67 7.47 10.43 24.45
N THR A 68 6.78 10.17 25.56
CA THR A 68 5.81 9.09 25.67
C THR A 68 4.40 9.64 25.79
N THR A 69 3.44 8.89 25.26
CA THR A 69 2.01 9.15 25.38
C THR A 69 1.24 7.83 25.41
N VAL A 70 -0.06 7.88 25.58
CA VAL A 70 -0.95 6.74 25.44
C VAL A 70 -1.98 7.08 24.36
N PHE A 71 -2.08 6.25 23.33
CA PHE A 71 -3.09 6.42 22.30
C PHE A 71 -4.42 5.81 22.71
N GLU A 72 -5.51 6.37 22.20
CA GLU A 72 -6.81 5.74 22.34
C GLU A 72 -6.88 4.45 21.52
N GLY A 73 -7.49 3.41 22.11
CA GLY A 73 -7.52 2.07 21.48
C GLY A 73 -8.19 2.00 20.11
N SER A 74 -9.07 2.96 19.79
CA SER A 74 -9.72 3.08 18.48
C SER A 74 -8.78 3.56 17.37
N GLN A 75 -7.66 4.19 17.67
CA GLN A 75 -6.70 4.67 16.66
C GLN A 75 -6.03 3.55 15.88
N LYS A 76 -5.90 2.34 16.48
CA LYS A 76 -5.32 1.17 15.77
C LYS A 76 -6.15 0.70 14.59
N ASP A 77 -7.43 1.05 14.54
CA ASP A 77 -8.38 0.67 13.51
C ASP A 77 -8.58 1.78 12.45
N ASN A 78 -7.78 2.86 12.53
CA ASN A 78 -7.85 4.00 11.61
C ASN A 78 -6.50 4.30 10.95
N GLY A 79 -6.55 4.88 9.75
CA GLY A 79 -5.40 5.29 8.97
C GLY A 79 -5.29 4.57 7.63
N SER A 80 -4.22 4.86 6.89
CA SER A 80 -4.03 4.38 5.52
C SER A 80 -3.32 3.02 5.42
N LEU A 81 -2.73 2.53 6.53
CA LEU A 81 -1.88 1.33 6.54
C LEU A 81 -2.56 0.11 7.17
N LEU A 82 -3.87 0.13 7.29
CA LEU A 82 -4.64 -1.00 7.81
C LEU A 82 -4.46 -2.24 6.93
N LEU A 83 -4.16 -3.39 7.51
CA LEU A 83 -4.32 -4.66 6.82
C LEU A 83 -5.82 -4.96 6.72
N LEU A 84 -6.32 -5.18 5.51
CA LEU A 84 -7.74 -5.39 5.22
C LEU A 84 -7.90 -6.65 4.39
N ASP A 85 -8.39 -7.70 5.02
CA ASP A 85 -8.70 -8.99 4.42
C ASP A 85 -9.83 -9.67 5.22
N ASP A 86 -10.18 -10.90 4.89
CA ASP A 86 -11.25 -11.65 5.56
C ASP A 86 -11.00 -11.86 7.06
N ASN A 87 -9.73 -11.83 7.51
CA ASN A 87 -9.36 -11.98 8.92
C ASN A 87 -9.20 -10.62 9.63
N HIS A 88 -9.05 -9.55 8.87
CA HIS A 88 -8.83 -8.19 9.35
C HIS A 88 -9.88 -7.25 8.76
N PRO A 89 -11.15 -7.34 9.21
CA PRO A 89 -12.23 -6.50 8.71
C PRO A 89 -12.01 -5.05 9.06
N TYR A 90 -12.51 -4.14 8.21
CA TYR A 90 -12.47 -2.71 8.46
C TYR A 90 -13.36 -2.34 9.65
N ARG A 91 -12.77 -1.71 10.66
CA ARG A 91 -13.44 -1.20 11.86
C ARG A 91 -13.27 0.31 12.03
N GLY A 92 -12.60 0.94 11.07
CA GLY A 92 -12.32 2.35 11.12
C GLY A 92 -13.56 3.22 10.98
N THR A 93 -13.41 4.48 11.37
CA THR A 93 -14.44 5.52 11.34
C THR A 93 -14.05 6.67 10.41
N SER A 94 -13.22 6.40 9.40
CA SER A 94 -12.79 7.43 8.45
C SER A 94 -14.00 8.03 7.73
N GLU A 95 -14.01 9.35 7.63
CA GLU A 95 -15.04 10.05 6.88
C GLU A 95 -14.88 9.72 5.39
N ILE A 96 -15.98 9.27 4.77
CA ILE A 96 -16.05 9.00 3.35
C ILE A 96 -16.85 10.12 2.68
N ILE A 97 -16.21 10.83 1.78
CA ILE A 97 -16.86 11.85 0.95
C ILE A 97 -17.15 11.29 -0.44
N LEU A 98 -18.21 11.77 -1.08
CA LEU A 98 -18.53 11.40 -2.47
C LEU A 98 -17.49 11.99 -3.42
N ILE A 99 -16.94 11.14 -4.29
CA ILE A 99 -15.93 11.56 -5.28
C ILE A 99 -16.47 12.66 -6.19
N ARG A 100 -17.76 12.59 -6.55
CA ARG A 100 -18.41 13.58 -7.41
C ARG A 100 -18.46 14.99 -6.80
N ASP A 101 -18.46 15.08 -5.47
CA ASP A 101 -18.60 16.33 -4.71
C ASP A 101 -17.24 16.93 -4.30
N ALA A 102 -16.14 16.26 -4.65
CA ALA A 102 -14.80 16.75 -4.36
C ALA A 102 -14.54 18.06 -5.13
N LYS A 103 -14.15 19.10 -4.37
CA LYS A 103 -13.96 20.46 -4.91
C LYS A 103 -12.75 20.61 -5.80
N ASP A 104 -11.74 19.77 -5.58
CA ASP A 104 -10.44 19.77 -6.27
C ASP A 104 -10.39 18.82 -7.48
N ARG A 105 -11.56 18.29 -7.93
CA ARG A 105 -11.62 17.48 -9.16
C ARG A 105 -11.09 18.26 -10.36
N PRO A 106 -10.03 17.75 -11.03
CA PRO A 106 -9.44 18.46 -12.16
C PRO A 106 -10.38 18.47 -13.37
N LYS A 107 -10.37 19.60 -14.07
CA LYS A 107 -11.11 19.81 -15.31
C LYS A 107 -10.12 20.09 -16.44
N THR A 108 -10.52 19.75 -17.65
CA THR A 108 -9.87 20.25 -18.86
C THR A 108 -10.11 21.75 -19.00
N ASP A 109 -9.30 22.44 -19.76
CA ASP A 109 -9.41 23.90 -19.93
C ASP A 109 -10.80 24.31 -20.45
N GLY A 110 -11.66 24.77 -19.51
CA GLY A 110 -13.05 25.15 -19.77
C GLY A 110 -14.00 24.00 -20.12
N GLY A 111 -13.57 22.76 -19.96
CA GLY A 111 -14.26 21.54 -20.35
C GLY A 111 -14.69 20.62 -19.21
N PRO A 112 -14.92 19.35 -19.53
CA PRO A 112 -15.37 18.33 -18.60
C PRO A 112 -14.28 17.98 -17.58
N TYR A 113 -14.64 17.16 -16.59
CA TYR A 113 -13.66 16.58 -15.66
C TYR A 113 -12.68 15.65 -16.39
N VAL A 114 -11.43 15.63 -15.93
CA VAL A 114 -10.33 14.82 -16.48
C VAL A 114 -10.60 13.31 -16.37
N TYR A 115 -11.44 12.90 -15.45
CA TYR A 115 -11.87 11.51 -15.30
C TYR A 115 -13.37 11.41 -15.02
N THR A 116 -13.94 10.25 -15.33
CA THR A 116 -15.36 9.95 -15.11
C THR A 116 -15.54 9.03 -13.90
N ILE A 117 -16.70 9.07 -13.29
CA ILE A 117 -17.07 8.21 -12.16
C ILE A 117 -18.08 7.18 -12.64
N GLY A 118 -17.91 5.93 -12.24
CA GLY A 118 -18.70 4.78 -12.63
C GLY A 118 -20.17 4.85 -12.29
N GLY A 119 -20.92 3.94 -12.89
CA GLY A 119 -22.38 3.87 -12.98
C GLY A 119 -23.21 4.04 -11.71
N THR A 120 -22.60 4.18 -10.54
CA THR A 120 -23.28 4.57 -9.31
C THR A 120 -22.82 5.95 -8.85
N PRO A 121 -23.74 6.89 -8.56
CA PRO A 121 -23.41 8.21 -8.06
C PRO A 121 -22.90 8.22 -6.61
N TYR A 122 -22.84 7.05 -5.98
CA TYR A 122 -22.58 6.88 -4.55
C TYR A 122 -21.15 6.40 -4.24
N LEU A 123 -20.25 6.47 -5.20
CA LEU A 123 -18.83 6.14 -4.97
C LEU A 123 -18.15 7.25 -4.17
N GLY A 124 -17.51 6.84 -3.10
CA GLY A 124 -16.78 7.71 -2.18
C GLY A 124 -15.39 7.17 -1.84
N ALA A 125 -14.60 8.01 -1.22
CA ALA A 125 -13.32 7.64 -0.63
C ALA A 125 -12.98 8.62 0.51
N THR A 126 -11.87 8.39 1.23
CA THR A 126 -11.40 9.37 2.20
C THR A 126 -10.96 10.66 1.51
N THR A 127 -10.99 11.77 2.23
CA THR A 127 -10.56 13.08 1.69
C THR A 127 -9.14 13.00 1.13
N GLU A 128 -8.22 12.36 1.86
CA GLU A 128 -6.83 12.22 1.45
C GLU A 128 -6.70 11.39 0.17
N THR A 129 -7.44 10.28 0.08
CA THR A 129 -7.45 9.42 -1.12
C THR A 129 -7.92 10.20 -2.34
N ILE A 130 -9.02 10.98 -2.20
CA ILE A 130 -9.58 11.75 -3.32
C ILE A 130 -8.63 12.87 -3.74
N SER A 131 -8.11 13.65 -2.79
CA SER A 131 -7.20 14.76 -3.12
C SER A 131 -5.91 14.26 -3.78
N ALA A 132 -5.32 13.18 -3.27
CA ALA A 132 -4.15 12.55 -3.89
C ALA A 132 -4.45 12.04 -5.31
N PHE A 133 -5.61 11.43 -5.51
CA PHE A 133 -6.04 10.96 -6.82
C PHE A 133 -6.28 12.11 -7.78
N ASN A 134 -6.94 13.17 -7.34
CA ASN A 134 -7.19 14.36 -8.15
C ASN A 134 -5.88 15.01 -8.63
N GLN A 135 -4.88 15.12 -7.73
CA GLN A 135 -3.56 15.64 -8.09
C GLN A 135 -2.88 14.73 -9.13
N MET A 136 -2.90 13.40 -8.90
CA MET A 136 -2.33 12.43 -9.84
C MET A 136 -2.99 12.52 -11.22
N MET A 137 -4.31 12.67 -11.28
CA MET A 137 -5.03 12.79 -12.54
C MET A 137 -4.79 14.13 -13.25
N ALA A 138 -4.65 15.21 -12.51
CA ALA A 138 -4.28 16.51 -13.07
C ALA A 138 -2.89 16.45 -13.75
N ASP A 139 -1.90 15.88 -13.07
CA ASP A 139 -0.54 15.76 -13.58
C ASP A 139 -0.45 14.74 -14.73
N PHE A 140 -1.18 13.63 -14.65
CA PHE A 140 -1.30 12.69 -15.77
C PHE A 140 -1.87 13.38 -17.01
N TYR A 141 -2.97 14.10 -16.87
CA TYR A 141 -3.60 14.82 -18.00
C TYR A 141 -2.69 15.87 -18.60
N ALA A 142 -1.90 16.56 -17.78
CA ALA A 142 -0.91 17.54 -18.23
C ALA A 142 0.31 16.91 -18.93
N HIS A 143 0.55 15.60 -18.72
CA HIS A 143 1.71 14.91 -19.27
C HIS A 143 1.58 14.69 -20.78
N PRO A 144 2.66 14.89 -21.58
CA PRO A 144 2.58 14.77 -23.05
C PRO A 144 2.18 13.39 -23.58
N SER A 145 2.45 12.31 -22.81
CA SER A 145 2.09 10.94 -23.20
C SER A 145 0.66 10.57 -22.84
N SER A 146 -0.08 11.43 -22.12
CA SER A 146 -1.48 11.19 -21.86
C SER A 146 -2.29 11.32 -23.16
N GLY A 147 -3.14 10.34 -23.42
CA GLY A 147 -4.19 10.52 -24.42
C GLY A 147 -5.22 11.49 -23.86
N LYS A 148 -5.17 12.76 -24.25
CA LYS A 148 -6.09 13.80 -23.74
C LYS A 148 -7.57 13.54 -24.04
N ASP A 149 -7.85 12.59 -24.92
CA ASP A 149 -9.21 12.16 -25.29
C ASP A 149 -9.66 10.92 -24.50
N ASP A 150 -8.83 10.41 -23.62
CA ASP A 150 -9.09 9.16 -22.90
C ASP A 150 -9.79 9.42 -21.58
N ASN A 151 -10.97 8.89 -21.48
CA ASN A 151 -11.76 8.94 -20.27
C ASN A 151 -11.32 7.84 -19.30
N ILE A 152 -10.40 8.14 -18.40
CA ILE A 152 -10.19 7.32 -17.21
C ILE A 152 -11.47 7.33 -16.39
N TYR A 153 -11.80 6.16 -15.85
CA TYR A 153 -13.05 5.92 -15.20
C TYR A 153 -12.81 5.20 -13.87
N ILE A 154 -13.35 5.73 -12.78
CA ILE A 154 -13.38 5.04 -11.51
C ILE A 154 -14.52 4.03 -11.56
N ASP A 155 -14.20 2.75 -11.70
CA ASP A 155 -15.17 1.65 -11.77
C ASP A 155 -15.68 1.24 -10.39
N LYS A 156 -14.75 1.16 -9.41
CA LYS A 156 -15.07 0.81 -8.02
C LYS A 156 -14.36 1.73 -7.05
N ALA A 157 -15.06 2.05 -5.98
CA ALA A 157 -14.59 2.74 -4.78
C ALA A 157 -15.52 2.33 -3.63
N CYS A 158 -15.42 2.97 -2.47
CA CYS A 158 -16.41 2.78 -1.41
C CYS A 158 -17.81 3.18 -1.92
N ASN A 159 -18.74 2.24 -1.92
CA ASN A 159 -20.14 2.56 -2.20
C ASN A 159 -20.87 2.83 -0.87
N ILE A 160 -21.11 4.10 -0.58
CA ILE A 160 -21.68 4.53 0.70
C ILE A 160 -23.12 4.03 0.96
N THR A 161 -23.79 3.47 -0.06
CA THR A 161 -25.14 2.91 0.06
C THR A 161 -25.15 1.39 0.13
N SER A 162 -24.00 0.74 -0.01
CA SER A 162 -23.90 -0.73 -0.02
C SER A 162 -23.38 -1.23 1.33
N ALA A 163 -24.18 -2.06 2.00
CA ALA A 163 -23.73 -2.78 3.17
C ALA A 163 -22.88 -4.04 2.84
N SER A 164 -22.86 -4.44 1.57
CA SER A 164 -22.13 -5.63 1.11
C SER A 164 -21.07 -5.23 0.09
N GLN A 165 -19.90 -4.86 0.57
CA GLN A 165 -18.71 -4.59 -0.23
C GLN A 165 -17.48 -5.17 0.46
N SER A 166 -16.38 -5.39 -0.27
CA SER A 166 -15.15 -5.85 0.36
C SER A 166 -14.58 -4.80 1.32
N GLU A 167 -13.90 -5.27 2.36
CA GLU A 167 -13.25 -4.46 3.39
C GLU A 167 -12.31 -3.41 2.77
N LEU A 168 -11.63 -3.79 1.68
CA LEU A 168 -10.75 -2.91 0.91
C LEU A 168 -11.47 -1.64 0.43
N PHE A 169 -12.63 -1.79 -0.21
CA PHE A 169 -13.39 -0.64 -0.71
C PHE A 169 -14.16 0.06 0.41
N ALA A 170 -14.64 -0.67 1.42
CA ALA A 170 -15.32 -0.09 2.57
C ALA A 170 -14.45 0.93 3.32
N SER A 171 -13.13 0.75 3.32
CA SER A 171 -12.19 1.67 3.95
C SER A 171 -12.10 3.05 3.28
N GLY A 172 -12.53 3.18 2.02
CA GLY A 172 -12.35 4.39 1.23
C GLY A 172 -10.91 4.68 0.79
N LEU A 173 -10.01 3.70 0.91
CA LEU A 173 -8.60 3.82 0.54
C LEU A 173 -8.31 3.27 -0.86
N CYS A 174 -9.25 2.54 -1.47
CA CYS A 174 -9.03 1.85 -2.74
C CYS A 174 -9.92 2.39 -3.86
N LEU A 175 -9.32 2.50 -5.04
CA LEU A 175 -9.98 2.88 -6.29
C LEU A 175 -9.62 1.85 -7.37
N ALA A 176 -10.62 1.34 -8.09
CA ALA A 176 -10.39 0.54 -9.29
C ALA A 176 -10.61 1.42 -10.53
N LEU A 177 -9.63 1.42 -11.42
CA LEU A 177 -9.63 2.26 -12.61
C LEU A 177 -9.88 1.41 -13.85
N THR A 178 -10.64 1.96 -14.79
CA THR A 178 -10.84 1.43 -16.13
C THR A 178 -10.82 2.58 -17.13
N TYR A 179 -11.06 2.32 -18.39
CA TYR A 179 -11.17 3.37 -19.42
C TYR A 179 -12.28 3.03 -20.44
N TYR A 180 -12.72 4.03 -21.18
CA TYR A 180 -13.62 3.87 -22.30
C TYR A 180 -12.88 4.07 -23.62
N GLU A 181 -13.09 3.16 -24.56
CA GLU A 181 -12.78 3.39 -25.96
C GLU A 181 -14.03 3.85 -26.73
N ASN A 182 -13.90 4.95 -27.46
CA ASN A 182 -14.89 5.43 -28.42
C ASN A 182 -16.33 5.62 -27.91
N TYR A 183 -16.53 6.00 -26.65
CA TYR A 183 -17.86 6.22 -26.05
C TYR A 183 -18.81 5.01 -26.09
N ASN A 184 -18.39 3.87 -26.60
CA ASN A 184 -19.16 2.63 -26.61
C ASN A 184 -18.94 1.89 -25.30
N VAL A 185 -19.80 2.17 -24.33
CA VAL A 185 -19.82 1.47 -23.06
C VAL A 185 -20.65 0.21 -23.21
N ASP A 186 -20.03 -0.88 -23.60
CA ASP A 186 -20.56 -2.17 -23.18
C ASP A 186 -20.29 -2.28 -21.68
N SER A 187 -21.34 -2.10 -20.88
CA SER A 187 -21.26 -2.12 -19.40
C SER A 187 -20.76 -3.45 -18.84
N SER A 188 -20.66 -4.49 -19.65
CA SER A 188 -20.13 -5.80 -19.28
C SER A 188 -18.60 -5.88 -19.38
N ILE A 189 -17.96 -4.98 -20.16
CA ILE A 189 -16.51 -4.97 -20.37
C ILE A 189 -15.89 -3.88 -19.49
N ARG A 190 -14.94 -4.27 -18.66
CA ARG A 190 -14.14 -3.38 -17.81
C ARG A 190 -12.66 -3.52 -18.19
N PRO A 191 -12.21 -2.88 -19.28
CA PRO A 191 -10.84 -3.01 -19.71
C PRO A 191 -9.88 -2.48 -18.64
N SER A 192 -8.83 -3.26 -18.34
CA SER A 192 -7.78 -2.82 -17.46
C SER A 192 -6.95 -1.73 -18.13
N ILE A 193 -6.59 -0.70 -17.38
CA ILE A 193 -5.60 0.28 -17.82
C ILE A 193 -4.18 -0.28 -17.78
N TYR A 194 -3.98 -1.43 -17.09
CA TYR A 194 -2.68 -2.09 -17.00
C TYR A 194 -2.23 -2.64 -18.36
N GLY A 195 -0.94 -2.46 -18.67
CA GLY A 195 -0.35 -2.91 -19.94
C GLY A 195 -0.69 -2.03 -21.15
N VAL A 196 -1.51 -1.00 -20.99
CA VAL A 196 -1.80 -0.01 -22.02
C VAL A 196 -0.76 1.11 -21.94
N GLU A 197 0.03 1.31 -22.99
CA GLU A 197 1.21 2.20 -23.00
C GLU A 197 0.87 3.63 -22.56
N LYS A 198 -0.24 4.19 -23.04
CA LYS A 198 -0.69 5.54 -22.69
C LYS A 198 -0.98 5.76 -21.20
N TYR A 199 -1.28 4.67 -20.44
CA TYR A 199 -1.52 4.73 -18.99
C TYR A 199 -0.30 4.31 -18.15
N LYS A 200 0.78 3.93 -18.79
CA LYS A 200 2.02 3.52 -18.12
C LYS A 200 2.51 4.58 -17.12
N TRP A 201 2.34 5.86 -17.46
CA TRP A 201 2.71 6.96 -16.58
C TRP A 201 2.04 6.86 -15.19
N ILE A 202 0.78 6.42 -15.12
CA ILE A 202 0.06 6.26 -13.86
C ILE A 202 0.76 5.23 -12.98
N TYR A 203 1.06 4.04 -13.52
CA TYR A 203 1.76 2.98 -12.80
C TYR A 203 3.18 3.35 -12.37
N ASP A 204 3.86 4.15 -13.20
CA ASP A 204 5.22 4.59 -12.90
C ASP A 204 5.26 5.67 -11.82
N ASN A 205 4.21 6.49 -11.71
CA ASN A 205 4.21 7.68 -10.85
C ASN A 205 3.23 7.61 -9.67
N ALA A 206 2.31 6.66 -9.61
CA ALA A 206 1.30 6.56 -8.55
C ALA A 206 1.87 6.66 -7.13
N HIS A 207 3.07 6.10 -6.90
CA HIS A 207 3.76 6.15 -5.61
C HIS A 207 4.10 7.58 -5.14
N LYS A 208 4.30 8.52 -6.07
CA LYS A 208 4.57 9.93 -5.76
C LYS A 208 3.34 10.66 -5.20
N TYR A 209 2.16 10.06 -5.37
CA TYR A 209 0.88 10.55 -4.88
C TYR A 209 0.35 9.67 -3.74
N GLY A 210 1.16 8.74 -3.24
CA GLY A 210 0.79 7.86 -2.13
C GLY A 210 0.02 6.62 -2.52
N PHE A 211 -0.06 6.27 -3.81
CA PHE A 211 -0.74 5.07 -4.27
C PHE A 211 0.21 3.93 -4.58
N ILE A 212 -0.23 2.73 -4.25
CA ILE A 212 0.36 1.47 -4.72
C ILE A 212 -0.62 0.76 -5.65
N GLN A 213 -0.12 0.02 -6.63
CA GLN A 213 -0.85 -1.04 -7.28
C GLN A 213 -0.97 -2.18 -6.27
N LEU A 214 -2.19 -2.51 -5.84
CA LEU A 214 -2.38 -3.41 -4.70
C LEU A 214 -2.02 -4.86 -5.04
N TYR A 215 -2.39 -5.32 -6.22
CA TYR A 215 -2.15 -6.70 -6.65
C TYR A 215 -1.10 -6.78 -7.76
N PRO A 216 -0.42 -7.92 -7.90
CA PRO A 216 0.50 -8.13 -9.01
C PRO A 216 -0.20 -7.90 -10.35
N ALA A 217 0.60 -7.48 -11.32
CA ALA A 217 0.12 -7.17 -12.65
C ALA A 217 -0.48 -8.37 -13.40
N THR A 218 -0.04 -9.58 -13.05
CA THR A 218 -0.51 -10.84 -13.62
C THR A 218 -0.66 -11.87 -12.52
N THR A 219 -1.80 -12.55 -12.50
CA THR A 219 -1.99 -13.77 -11.74
C THR A 219 -1.36 -14.97 -12.46
N GLU A 220 -1.23 -16.13 -11.81
CA GLU A 220 -0.68 -17.35 -12.44
C GLU A 220 -1.45 -17.79 -13.71
N ASP A 221 -2.73 -17.42 -13.81
CA ASP A 221 -3.59 -17.67 -14.97
C ASP A 221 -3.50 -16.58 -16.06
N GLY A 222 -2.64 -15.56 -15.86
CA GLY A 222 -2.48 -14.43 -16.78
C GLY A 222 -3.57 -13.36 -16.65
N SER A 223 -4.45 -13.46 -15.67
CA SER A 223 -5.49 -12.46 -15.41
C SER A 223 -4.87 -11.14 -14.93
N THR A 224 -5.37 -10.03 -15.45
CA THR A 224 -5.02 -8.66 -15.02
C THR A 224 -6.20 -7.97 -14.32
N ALA A 225 -7.24 -8.71 -13.94
CA ALA A 225 -8.51 -8.17 -13.47
C ALA A 225 -8.36 -7.21 -12.29
N ASP A 226 -7.44 -7.50 -11.38
CA ASP A 226 -7.20 -6.69 -10.18
C ASP A 226 -5.95 -5.78 -10.30
N ALA A 227 -5.24 -5.85 -11.43
CA ALA A 227 -4.05 -5.03 -11.67
C ALA A 227 -4.34 -3.52 -11.73
N ASN A 228 -5.61 -3.15 -11.89
CA ASN A 228 -6.09 -1.77 -11.94
C ASN A 228 -6.61 -1.25 -10.59
N ILE A 229 -6.44 -2.00 -9.50
CA ILE A 229 -6.78 -1.55 -8.14
C ILE A 229 -5.60 -0.80 -7.54
N PHE A 230 -5.83 0.47 -7.25
CA PHE A 230 -4.89 1.36 -6.58
C PHE A 230 -5.33 1.59 -5.15
N ARG A 231 -4.39 1.46 -4.22
CA ARG A 231 -4.61 1.72 -2.81
C ARG A 231 -3.77 2.90 -2.35
N TYR A 232 -4.42 3.83 -1.67
CA TYR A 232 -3.74 4.93 -0.98
C TYR A 232 -3.13 4.43 0.34
N VAL A 233 -1.85 4.66 0.50
CA VAL A 233 -1.08 4.32 1.70
C VAL A 233 -0.24 5.51 2.20
N GLY A 234 -0.27 6.64 1.48
CA GLY A 234 0.58 7.80 1.73
C GLY A 234 1.93 7.73 1.00
N ILE A 235 2.47 8.89 0.66
CA ILE A 235 3.66 9.04 -0.20
C ILE A 235 4.88 8.26 0.32
N PRO A 236 5.28 8.35 1.61
CA PRO A 236 6.48 7.66 2.09
C PRO A 236 6.38 6.15 1.96
N HIS A 237 5.23 5.60 2.29
CA HIS A 237 4.95 4.17 2.26
C HIS A 237 4.90 3.64 0.83
N ALA A 238 4.18 4.32 -0.05
CA ALA A 238 4.11 3.97 -1.46
C ALA A 238 5.48 4.05 -2.15
N THR A 239 6.28 5.06 -1.81
CA THR A 239 7.65 5.23 -2.33
C THR A 239 8.54 4.07 -1.89
N TYR A 240 8.50 3.68 -0.60
CA TYR A 240 9.29 2.57 -0.08
C TYR A 240 8.91 1.23 -0.73
N ILE A 241 7.61 0.94 -0.82
CA ILE A 241 7.09 -0.27 -1.47
C ILE A 241 7.55 -0.34 -2.93
N LYS A 242 7.42 0.76 -3.68
CA LYS A 242 7.84 0.84 -5.10
C LYS A 242 9.34 0.64 -5.27
N GLN A 243 10.17 1.30 -4.45
CA GLN A 243 11.64 1.21 -4.53
C GLN A 243 12.16 -0.18 -4.20
N ASN A 244 11.56 -0.84 -3.20
CA ASN A 244 11.98 -2.18 -2.78
C ASN A 244 11.28 -3.31 -3.53
N LYS A 245 10.28 -3.00 -4.37
CA LYS A 245 9.51 -3.98 -5.17
C LYS A 245 8.89 -5.08 -4.31
N ILE A 246 8.34 -4.70 -3.18
CA ILE A 246 7.69 -5.59 -2.20
C ILE A 246 6.17 -5.39 -2.22
N SER A 247 5.44 -6.39 -1.71
CA SER A 247 3.99 -6.28 -1.50
C SER A 247 3.66 -5.39 -0.28
N PHE A 248 2.39 -5.05 -0.14
CA PHE A 248 1.92 -4.30 1.03
C PHE A 248 2.08 -5.10 2.32
N GLU A 249 1.82 -6.40 2.29
CA GLU A 249 1.95 -7.31 3.43
C GLU A 249 3.42 -7.50 3.84
N GLU A 250 4.34 -7.63 2.88
CA GLU A 250 5.77 -7.67 3.13
C GLU A 250 6.26 -6.36 3.76
N TYR A 251 5.71 -5.23 3.31
CA TYR A 251 6.01 -3.93 3.89
C TYR A 251 5.55 -3.83 5.35
N LEU A 252 4.32 -4.21 5.68
CA LEU A 252 3.83 -4.23 7.06
C LEU A 252 4.67 -5.16 7.95
N THR A 253 5.13 -6.27 7.39
CA THR A 253 6.03 -7.20 8.09
C THR A 253 7.39 -6.54 8.36
N ALA A 254 7.97 -5.85 7.39
CA ALA A 254 9.23 -5.13 7.57
C ALA A 254 9.10 -4.01 8.62
N LEU A 255 7.97 -3.29 8.63
CA LEU A 255 7.69 -2.25 9.62
C LEU A 255 7.65 -2.78 11.05
N SER A 256 7.09 -3.97 11.27
CA SER A 256 6.98 -4.55 12.62
C SER A 256 8.34 -4.77 13.33
N ALA A 257 9.43 -4.77 12.57
CA ALA A 257 10.80 -4.89 13.09
C ALA A 257 11.47 -3.53 13.38
N THR A 258 10.81 -2.42 13.08
CA THR A 258 11.36 -1.06 13.27
C THR A 258 11.08 -0.52 14.66
N THR A 259 11.87 0.45 15.07
CA THR A 259 11.73 1.14 16.37
C THR A 259 12.07 2.62 16.21
N PRO A 260 11.75 3.50 17.17
CA PRO A 260 12.16 4.91 17.14
C PRO A 260 13.68 5.12 17.00
N SER A 261 14.50 4.18 17.53
CA SER A 261 15.96 4.23 17.43
C SER A 261 16.51 3.56 16.16
N ASN A 262 15.68 2.78 15.45
CA ASN A 262 16.03 2.13 14.20
C ASN A 262 14.85 2.18 13.23
N PRO A 263 14.44 3.38 12.76
CA PRO A 263 13.34 3.53 11.81
C PRO A 263 13.78 3.24 10.38
N ILE A 264 12.81 3.00 9.50
CA ILE A 264 13.03 3.16 8.07
C ILE A 264 13.24 4.65 7.78
N SER A 265 14.33 4.96 7.06
CA SER A 265 14.57 6.30 6.52
C SER A 265 14.28 6.30 5.02
N ILE A 266 13.47 7.24 4.56
CA ILE A 266 13.10 7.35 3.15
C ILE A 266 13.09 8.81 2.70
N ASN A 267 13.67 9.06 1.52
CA ASN A 267 13.58 10.35 0.84
C ASN A 267 12.44 10.29 -0.18
N THR A 268 11.52 11.22 -0.08
CA THR A 268 10.31 11.30 -0.90
C THR A 268 10.16 12.67 -1.56
N VAL A 269 9.19 12.83 -2.43
CA VAL A 269 8.92 14.11 -3.10
C VAL A 269 8.54 15.25 -2.14
N ASP A 270 8.03 14.88 -0.95
CA ASP A 270 7.65 15.81 0.12
C ASP A 270 8.65 15.83 1.30
N GLY A 271 9.91 15.42 1.06
CA GLY A 271 11.01 15.48 2.02
C GLY A 271 11.38 14.13 2.66
N ASN A 272 12.35 14.18 3.55
CA ASN A 272 12.83 13.01 4.27
C ASN A 272 11.85 12.60 5.36
N LYS A 273 11.62 11.28 5.50
CA LYS A 273 10.74 10.71 6.53
C LYS A 273 11.44 9.59 7.29
N TYR A 274 11.08 9.46 8.57
CA TYR A 274 11.40 8.30 9.39
C TYR A 274 10.11 7.55 9.71
N ILE A 275 10.12 6.22 9.56
CA ILE A 275 8.93 5.40 9.75
C ILE A 275 9.28 4.28 10.74
N TYR A 276 8.47 4.13 11.78
CA TYR A 276 8.65 3.07 12.76
C TYR A 276 7.33 2.55 13.32
N TYR A 277 7.40 1.38 13.91
CA TYR A 277 6.28 0.66 14.49
C TYR A 277 6.27 0.79 16.01
N ILE A 278 5.08 0.85 16.59
CA ILE A 278 4.83 0.82 18.04
C ILE A 278 3.71 -0.19 18.31
N PRO A 279 3.89 -1.17 19.23
CA PRO A 279 2.79 -2.02 19.71
C PRO A 279 1.65 -1.19 20.30
N ALA A 280 0.40 -1.68 20.19
CA ALA A 280 -0.76 -0.96 20.71
C ALA A 280 -0.85 -0.92 22.22
N ASP A 281 -0.21 -1.88 22.90
CA ASP A 281 -0.22 -1.99 24.34
C ASP A 281 0.94 -1.20 24.96
N GLY A 282 0.66 -0.48 26.06
CA GLY A 282 1.66 0.21 26.87
C GLY A 282 1.84 1.69 26.51
N GLU A 283 3.02 2.22 26.85
CA GLU A 283 3.39 3.60 26.52
C GLU A 283 3.90 3.71 25.08
N HIS A 284 3.44 4.72 24.38
CA HIS A 284 3.79 4.95 22.98
C HIS A 284 4.86 6.03 22.87
N VAL A 285 5.99 5.68 22.25
CA VAL A 285 7.12 6.60 22.03
C VAL A 285 6.85 7.37 20.73
N ILE A 286 6.71 8.68 20.84
CA ILE A 286 6.44 9.60 19.74
C ILE A 286 7.50 10.69 19.63
N PRO A 287 7.64 11.36 18.46
CA PRO A 287 8.50 12.53 18.34
C PRO A 287 8.03 13.67 19.24
N LYS A 288 8.97 14.38 19.85
CA LYS A 288 8.68 15.52 20.71
C LYS A 288 8.54 16.82 19.93
N ASN A 289 9.42 17.04 18.94
CA ASN A 289 9.55 18.33 18.24
C ASN A 289 9.25 18.22 16.74
N ASN A 290 9.25 17.01 16.17
CA ASN A 290 8.95 16.81 14.76
C ASN A 290 7.44 16.60 14.57
N THR A 291 6.91 17.07 13.45
CA THR A 291 5.56 16.71 13.03
C THR A 291 5.53 15.25 12.60
N TYR A 292 4.44 14.58 12.88
CA TYR A 292 4.27 13.16 12.54
C TYR A 292 2.81 12.83 12.27
N SER A 293 2.58 11.72 11.58
CA SER A 293 1.28 11.09 11.41
C SER A 293 1.26 9.70 12.03
N ILE A 294 0.06 9.22 12.32
CA ILE A 294 -0.19 7.90 12.91
C ILE A 294 -1.15 7.13 12.02
N SER A 295 -0.85 5.88 11.76
CA SER A 295 -1.80 4.91 11.19
C SER A 295 -1.82 3.67 12.05
N GLY A 296 -3.01 3.13 12.31
CA GLY A 296 -3.13 1.76 12.77
C GLY A 296 -2.74 0.76 11.68
N ASP A 297 -2.46 -0.48 12.06
CA ASP A 297 -2.18 -1.59 11.15
C ASP A 297 -3.31 -2.63 11.09
N ASN A 298 -4.35 -2.48 11.92
CA ASN A 298 -5.44 -3.44 12.13
C ASN A 298 -4.97 -4.84 12.59
N LYS A 299 -3.72 -4.94 13.08
CA LYS A 299 -3.10 -6.17 13.61
C LYS A 299 -2.73 -6.05 15.09
N GLY A 300 -2.63 -4.85 15.62
CA GLY A 300 -2.31 -4.62 17.03
C GLY A 300 -1.21 -3.61 17.28
N GLY A 301 -0.97 -2.68 16.34
CA GLY A 301 0.01 -1.63 16.50
C GLY A 301 -0.28 -0.35 15.72
N TYR A 302 0.66 0.55 15.84
CA TYR A 302 0.66 1.85 15.17
C TYR A 302 1.94 2.04 14.37
N ILE A 303 1.79 2.67 13.23
CA ILE A 303 2.89 3.09 12.37
C ILE A 303 2.99 4.60 12.48
N ILE A 304 4.15 5.07 12.90
CA ILE A 304 4.45 6.48 13.05
C ILE A 304 5.33 6.92 11.89
N THR A 305 4.89 7.97 11.20
CA THR A 305 5.63 8.58 10.09
C THR A 305 6.03 9.99 10.48
N VAL A 306 7.32 10.21 10.66
CA VAL A 306 7.91 11.45 11.17
C VAL A 306 8.50 12.26 10.03
N ASN A 307 8.22 13.56 9.98
CA ASN A 307 8.98 14.47 9.13
C ASN A 307 10.38 14.66 9.72
N ALA A 308 11.41 14.35 8.92
CA ALA A 308 12.80 14.45 9.38
C ALA A 308 13.20 15.89 9.67
N ASP A 309 12.64 16.84 8.91
CA ASP A 309 12.90 18.27 9.13
C ASP A 309 12.09 18.75 10.34
N VAL A 310 12.78 19.40 11.27
CA VAL A 310 12.12 20.04 12.42
C VAL A 310 11.37 21.26 11.88
N SER A 311 10.07 21.31 12.07
CA SER A 311 9.32 22.54 11.82
C SER A 311 9.76 23.58 12.87
N ILE A 312 10.51 24.59 12.43
CA ILE A 312 10.94 25.73 13.25
C ILE A 312 9.73 26.61 13.54
#